data_143b95b1122682d38403d8109f4000ad
#
_entry.id   143b95b1122682d38403d8109f4000ad
#
_cell.length_a   1.000
_cell.length_b   1.000
_cell.length_c   1.000
_cell.angle_alpha   90.00
_cell.angle_beta   90.00
_cell.angle_gamma   90.00
#
_symmetry.space_group_name_H-M   'P 1'
#
loop_
_entity.id
_entity.type
_entity.pdbx_description
1 polymer ?
#
loop_
_entity_poly.entity_id
_entity_poly.type
_entity_poly.pdbx_seq_one_letter_code
_entity_poly.pdbx_strand_id
1 'polypeptide(L)'
;MNLEIYDASDSIFVEKDNHTKVNYFLFDEYEIHLNTIPPHSIQEWHKHRLIEESLFVVSGELTVLWKEQDHTECRTVSDNSIIRVKNSIHTLENRSDHEVRFLVYRMVPDGISKREMIKNDKELVKPVI
;
A
#
# COMPACT_ATOMS: atom_id res chain seq x y z
N MET A 1 -22.67 -8.04 -14.13
CA MET A 1 -21.57 -7.28 -14.76
C MET A 1 -20.29 -8.07 -14.62
N ASN A 2 -19.55 -8.21 -15.72
CA ASN A 2 -18.28 -8.95 -15.69
C ASN A 2 -17.09 -8.10 -15.21
N LEU A 3 -17.35 -6.83 -14.95
CA LEU A 3 -16.34 -5.87 -14.49
C LEU A 3 -16.97 -5.04 -13.39
N GLU A 4 -16.17 -4.72 -12.36
CA GLU A 4 -16.64 -3.94 -11.22
C GLU A 4 -15.84 -2.65 -11.12
N ILE A 5 -16.51 -1.57 -10.75
CA ILE A 5 -15.89 -0.26 -10.55
C ILE A 5 -16.27 0.22 -9.15
N TYR A 6 -15.26 0.62 -8.38
CA TYR A 6 -15.44 1.14 -7.03
C TYR A 6 -14.83 2.53 -6.95
N ASP A 7 -15.50 3.43 -6.26
CA ASP A 7 -14.90 4.71 -5.88
C ASP A 7 -14.80 4.84 -4.36
N ALA A 8 -14.30 5.97 -3.87
CA ALA A 8 -14.07 6.14 -2.44
C ALA A 8 -15.36 5.99 -1.62
N SER A 9 -16.52 6.34 -2.17
CA SER A 9 -17.78 6.21 -1.45
C SER A 9 -18.22 4.76 -1.26
N ASP A 10 -17.67 3.83 -2.04
CA ASP A 10 -17.94 2.39 -1.92
C ASP A 10 -17.01 1.70 -0.91
N SER A 11 -15.99 2.40 -0.44
CA SER A 11 -15.02 1.82 0.47
C SER A 11 -15.50 1.82 1.92
N ILE A 12 -14.83 1.00 2.74
CA ILE A 12 -14.97 1.10 4.19
C ILE A 12 -13.99 2.17 4.65
N PHE A 13 -14.50 3.25 5.23
CA PHE A 13 -13.68 4.38 5.67
C PHE A 13 -13.45 4.33 7.17
N VAL A 14 -12.18 4.48 7.57
CA VAL A 14 -11.78 4.54 8.98
C VAL A 14 -10.78 5.68 9.16
N GLU A 15 -10.97 6.49 10.20
CA GLU A 15 -9.94 7.40 10.68
C GLU A 15 -9.36 6.80 11.94
N LYS A 16 -8.05 6.55 11.93
CA LYS A 16 -7.35 5.93 13.06
C LYS A 16 -6.99 6.95 14.12
N ASP A 17 -6.63 6.48 15.32
CA ASP A 17 -6.25 7.34 16.44
C ASP A 17 -5.04 8.21 16.10
N ASN A 18 -4.16 7.75 15.23
CA ASN A 18 -2.99 8.52 14.76
C ASN A 18 -3.34 9.50 13.64
N HIS A 19 -4.64 9.70 13.37
CA HIS A 19 -5.20 10.58 12.34
C HIS A 19 -5.00 10.11 10.89
N THR A 20 -4.45 8.93 10.68
CA THR A 20 -4.41 8.33 9.34
C THR A 20 -5.83 8.00 8.91
N LYS A 21 -6.19 8.43 7.71
CA LYS A 21 -7.46 8.09 7.08
C LYS A 21 -7.25 6.95 6.10
N VAL A 22 -8.10 5.95 6.16
CA VAL A 22 -7.98 4.77 5.30
C VAL A 22 -9.31 4.49 4.62
N ASN A 23 -9.25 4.34 3.29
CA ASN A 23 -10.35 3.79 2.50
C ASN A 23 -9.96 2.36 2.15
N TYR A 24 -10.73 1.38 2.65
CA TYR A 24 -10.46 -0.04 2.45
C TYR A 24 -11.30 -0.58 1.31
N PHE A 25 -10.65 -1.24 0.34
CA PHE A 25 -11.29 -2.03 -0.71
C PHE A 25 -10.87 -3.48 -0.49
N LEU A 26 -11.81 -4.31 -0.01
CA LEU A 26 -11.49 -5.66 0.46
C LEU A 26 -12.03 -6.69 -0.54
N PHE A 27 -11.13 -7.48 -1.10
CA PHE A 27 -11.44 -8.59 -2.00
C PHE A 27 -10.94 -9.90 -1.39
N ASP A 28 -11.43 -11.03 -1.87
CA ASP A 28 -11.14 -12.31 -1.25
C ASP A 28 -9.65 -12.67 -1.27
N GLU A 29 -8.95 -12.35 -2.35
CA GLU A 29 -7.54 -12.75 -2.51
C GLU A 29 -6.55 -11.62 -2.31
N TYR A 30 -7.02 -10.38 -2.28
CA TYR A 30 -6.16 -9.22 -2.06
C TYR A 30 -6.97 -8.05 -1.54
N GLU A 31 -6.28 -7.06 -1.00
CA GLU A 31 -6.88 -5.82 -0.53
C GLU A 31 -6.10 -4.64 -1.10
N ILE A 32 -6.84 -3.57 -1.37
CA ILE A 32 -6.26 -2.28 -1.73
C ILE A 32 -6.77 -1.26 -0.72
N HIS A 33 -5.84 -0.55 -0.08
CA HIS A 33 -6.18 0.53 0.82
C HIS A 33 -5.66 1.85 0.26
N LEU A 34 -6.46 2.89 0.35
CA LEU A 34 -5.98 4.25 0.10
C LEU A 34 -5.75 4.89 1.47
N ASN A 35 -4.49 5.18 1.76
CA ASN A 35 -4.09 5.83 3.01
C ASN A 35 -3.79 7.30 2.78
N THR A 36 -4.22 8.13 3.72
CA THR A 36 -3.90 9.54 3.76
C THR A 36 -3.36 9.86 5.14
N ILE A 37 -2.11 10.29 5.21
CA ILE A 37 -1.48 10.69 6.47
C ILE A 37 -1.37 12.21 6.50
N PRO A 38 -1.95 12.88 7.54
CA PRO A 38 -1.84 14.33 7.66
C PRO A 38 -0.40 14.76 7.94
N PRO A 39 -0.10 16.07 7.77
CA PRO A 39 1.24 16.58 8.10
C PRO A 39 1.67 16.24 9.51
N HIS A 40 2.97 15.97 9.69
CA HIS A 40 3.61 15.78 10.98
C HIS A 40 2.97 14.70 11.84
N SER A 41 2.66 13.56 11.21
CA SER A 41 2.04 12.40 11.87
C SER A 41 2.86 11.15 11.64
N ILE A 42 2.86 10.27 12.64
CA ILE A 42 3.56 8.98 12.58
C ILE A 42 2.60 7.86 12.96
N GLN A 43 2.74 6.72 12.29
CA GLN A 43 1.99 5.51 12.61
C GLN A 43 2.70 4.71 13.71
N GLU A 44 2.04 3.65 14.20
CA GLU A 44 2.64 2.72 15.15
C GLU A 44 3.70 1.86 14.47
N TRP A 45 4.73 1.47 15.23
CA TRP A 45 5.68 0.45 14.78
C TRP A 45 4.97 -0.90 14.72
N HIS A 46 5.16 -1.63 13.61
CA HIS A 46 4.51 -2.93 13.42
C HIS A 46 5.27 -3.78 12.40
N LYS A 47 4.88 -5.04 12.29
CA LYS A 47 5.36 -5.94 11.26
C LYS A 47 4.24 -6.87 10.84
N HIS A 48 4.41 -7.49 9.67
CA HIS A 48 3.49 -8.49 9.15
C HIS A 48 4.17 -9.84 9.13
N ARG A 49 3.40 -10.91 9.36
CA ARG A 49 3.95 -12.27 9.41
C ARG A 49 3.61 -13.09 8.19
N LEU A 50 2.42 -12.92 7.64
CA LEU A 50 1.89 -13.76 6.58
C LEU A 50 1.70 -13.06 5.26
N ILE A 51 1.49 -11.75 5.30
CA ILE A 51 1.12 -11.02 4.09
C ILE A 51 2.34 -10.43 3.38
N GLU A 52 2.20 -10.30 2.07
CA GLU A 52 3.02 -9.42 1.25
C GLU A 52 2.32 -8.07 1.21
N GLU A 53 3.04 -7.00 1.50
CA GLU A 53 2.49 -5.65 1.45
C GLU A 53 3.41 -4.74 0.65
N SER A 54 2.83 -4.04 -0.30
CA SER A 54 3.53 -3.02 -1.07
C SER A 54 2.75 -1.72 -1.01
N LEU A 55 3.48 -0.62 -0.87
CA LEU A 55 2.92 0.72 -0.83
C LEU A 55 3.36 1.48 -2.08
N PHE A 56 2.43 2.19 -2.69
CA PHE A 56 2.71 3.06 -3.84
C PHE A 56 2.35 4.49 -3.47
N VAL A 57 3.35 5.38 -3.43
CA VAL A 57 3.13 6.79 -3.11
C VAL A 57 2.47 7.47 -4.29
N VAL A 58 1.26 7.97 -4.10
CA VAL A 58 0.48 8.69 -5.12
C VAL A 58 0.88 10.16 -5.13
N SER A 59 0.92 10.79 -3.95
CA SER A 59 1.28 12.21 -3.84
C SER A 59 1.87 12.50 -2.47
N GLY A 60 2.85 13.40 -2.45
CA GLY A 60 3.49 13.86 -1.24
C GLY A 60 4.78 13.12 -0.92
N GLU A 61 5.25 13.28 0.29
CA GLU A 61 6.49 12.68 0.77
C GLU A 61 6.21 11.76 1.93
N LEU A 62 6.64 10.51 1.83
CA LEU A 62 6.45 9.49 2.86
C LEU A 62 7.81 9.07 3.39
N THR A 63 7.98 9.14 4.71
CA THR A 63 9.19 8.67 5.37
C THR A 63 8.92 7.29 5.95
N VAL A 64 9.73 6.31 5.55
CA VAL A 64 9.68 4.97 6.10
C VAL A 64 10.87 4.80 7.04
N LEU A 65 10.59 4.25 8.23
CA LEU A 65 11.60 3.88 9.20
C LEU A 65 11.50 2.38 9.43
N TRP A 66 12.64 1.71 9.50
CA TRP A 66 12.65 0.27 9.76
C TRP A 66 13.84 -0.14 10.60
N LYS A 67 13.67 -1.24 11.32
CA LYS A 67 14.70 -1.78 12.19
C LYS A 67 15.67 -2.65 11.38
N GLU A 68 16.92 -2.36 11.47
CA GLU A 68 17.99 -3.28 11.18
C GLU A 68 18.46 -3.92 12.49
N GLN A 69 19.49 -4.76 12.44
CA GLN A 69 19.91 -5.56 13.60
C GLN A 69 20.06 -4.74 14.89
N ASP A 70 20.76 -3.62 14.84
CA ASP A 70 21.12 -2.84 16.02
C ASP A 70 20.79 -1.35 15.89
N HIS A 71 20.16 -0.95 14.80
CA HIS A 71 19.84 0.45 14.56
C HIS A 71 18.56 0.61 13.74
N THR A 72 18.13 1.85 13.59
CA THR A 72 16.96 2.20 12.79
C THR A 72 17.43 2.90 11.52
N GLU A 73 16.97 2.40 10.39
CA GLU A 73 17.14 3.06 9.09
C GLU A 73 15.95 3.96 8.79
N CYS A 74 16.18 4.94 7.94
CA CYS A 74 15.16 5.93 7.59
C CYS A 74 15.36 6.39 6.15
N ARG A 75 14.26 6.49 5.40
CA ARG A 75 14.31 7.02 4.04
C ARG A 75 12.99 7.73 3.71
N THR A 76 13.10 8.88 3.07
CA THR A 76 11.95 9.62 2.55
C THR A 76 11.83 9.38 1.04
N VAL A 77 10.64 9.04 0.60
CA VAL A 77 10.33 8.80 -0.80
C VAL A 77 9.15 9.69 -1.22
N SER A 78 9.04 9.94 -2.50
CA SER A 78 8.02 10.83 -3.05
C SER A 78 7.18 10.14 -4.12
N ASP A 79 6.41 10.90 -4.86
CA ASP A 79 5.49 10.40 -5.89
C ASP A 79 6.12 9.32 -6.76
N ASN A 80 5.34 8.30 -7.07
CA ASN A 80 5.72 7.19 -7.95
C ASN A 80 6.79 6.25 -7.37
N SER A 81 6.96 6.25 -6.05
CA SER A 81 7.86 5.32 -5.36
C SER A 81 7.08 4.13 -4.82
N ILE A 82 7.72 2.98 -4.80
CA ILE A 82 7.17 1.77 -4.20
C ILE A 82 8.01 1.39 -2.99
N ILE A 83 7.34 1.09 -1.89
CA ILE A 83 7.96 0.52 -0.69
C ILE A 83 7.40 -0.88 -0.53
N ARG A 84 8.29 -1.87 -0.51
CA ARG A 84 7.93 -3.26 -0.26
C ARG A 84 8.42 -3.60 1.14
N VAL A 85 7.50 -3.73 2.10
CA VAL A 85 7.89 -3.79 3.52
C VAL A 85 8.40 -5.16 3.95
N LYS A 86 8.04 -6.21 3.22
CA LYS A 86 8.46 -7.58 3.54
C LYS A 86 8.08 -7.91 4.99
N ASN A 87 8.99 -8.53 5.75
CA ASN A 87 8.77 -8.87 7.16
C ASN A 87 9.48 -7.89 8.11
N SER A 88 9.78 -6.70 7.64
CA SER A 88 10.47 -5.70 8.46
C SER A 88 9.61 -5.19 9.61
N ILE A 89 10.26 -4.80 10.69
CA ILE A 89 9.63 -3.99 11.73
C ILE A 89 9.74 -2.55 11.27
N HIS A 90 8.63 -1.90 11.01
CA HIS A 90 8.63 -0.60 10.34
C HIS A 90 7.52 0.31 10.85
N THR A 91 7.64 1.57 10.52
CA THR A 91 6.58 2.56 10.65
C THR A 91 6.67 3.56 9.51
N LEU A 92 5.59 4.30 9.33
CA LEU A 92 5.47 5.33 8.31
C LEU A 92 5.22 6.66 8.99
N GLU A 93 5.87 7.69 8.47
CA GLU A 93 5.77 9.04 9.03
C GLU A 93 5.63 10.05 7.90
N ASN A 94 4.77 11.03 8.10
CA ASN A 94 4.71 12.21 7.24
C ASN A 94 5.39 13.36 7.98
N ARG A 95 6.59 13.74 7.56
CA ARG A 95 7.37 14.83 8.14
C ARG A 95 7.14 16.15 7.44
N SER A 96 6.35 16.15 6.37
CA SER A 96 6.12 17.34 5.54
C SER A 96 4.97 18.18 6.07
N ASP A 97 4.77 19.33 5.43
CA ASP A 97 3.68 20.25 5.72
C ASP A 97 2.42 19.96 4.88
N HIS A 98 2.44 18.90 4.09
CA HIS A 98 1.34 18.51 3.20
C HIS A 98 0.89 17.09 3.52
N GLU A 99 -0.34 16.76 3.14
CA GLU A 99 -0.80 15.37 3.20
C GLU A 99 0.05 14.48 2.30
N VAL A 100 0.23 13.24 2.70
CA VAL A 100 0.75 12.19 1.83
C VAL A 100 -0.35 11.17 1.58
N ARG A 101 -0.48 10.74 0.34
CA ARG A 101 -1.44 9.74 -0.09
C ARG A 101 -0.71 8.59 -0.74
N PHE A 102 -1.02 7.38 -0.32
CA PHE A 102 -0.42 6.19 -0.90
C PHE A 102 -1.41 5.04 -0.92
N LEU A 103 -1.24 4.17 -1.91
CA LEU A 103 -2.01 2.93 -2.01
C LEU A 103 -1.24 1.83 -1.31
N VAL A 104 -1.98 0.96 -0.64
CA VAL A 104 -1.44 -0.25 -0.02
C VAL A 104 -2.07 -1.44 -0.73
N TYR A 105 -1.24 -2.35 -1.20
CA TYR A 105 -1.66 -3.62 -1.77
C TYR A 105 -1.24 -4.74 -0.82
N ARG A 106 -2.18 -5.60 -0.44
CA ARG A 106 -1.94 -6.73 0.48
C ARG A 106 -2.48 -8.02 -0.11
N MET A 107 -1.71 -9.08 0.02
CA MET A 107 -2.14 -10.44 -0.34
C MET A 107 -1.36 -11.45 0.48
N VAL A 108 -1.81 -12.69 0.49
CA VAL A 108 -1.10 -13.78 1.17
C VAL A 108 -0.39 -14.60 0.09
N PRO A 109 0.96 -14.54 0.01
CA PRO A 109 1.69 -15.29 -1.01
C PRO A 109 1.74 -16.78 -0.67
N ASP A 110 1.83 -17.62 -1.70
CA ASP A 110 2.03 -19.06 -1.54
C ASP A 110 3.50 -19.47 -1.73
N GLY A 111 4.40 -18.50 -1.94
CA GLY A 111 5.82 -18.75 -2.11
C GLY A 111 6.23 -19.17 -3.52
N ILE A 112 5.27 -19.23 -4.44
CA ILE A 112 5.53 -19.64 -5.83
C ILE A 112 5.54 -18.40 -6.72
N SER A 113 6.57 -18.24 -7.56
CA SER A 113 6.63 -17.14 -8.51
C SER A 113 5.54 -17.29 -9.56
N LYS A 114 4.76 -16.23 -9.74
CA LYS A 114 3.70 -16.15 -10.74
C LYS A 114 4.11 -15.30 -11.95
N ARG A 115 5.36 -14.90 -12.03
CA ARG A 115 5.82 -13.90 -13.01
C ARG A 115 5.51 -14.29 -14.45
N GLU A 116 5.78 -15.55 -14.82
CA GLU A 116 5.54 -16.01 -16.19
C GLU A 116 4.04 -16.10 -16.50
N MET A 117 3.26 -16.55 -15.55
CA MET A 117 1.79 -16.59 -15.70
C MET A 117 1.22 -15.19 -15.91
N ILE A 118 1.64 -14.23 -15.08
CA ILE A 118 1.18 -12.85 -15.17
C ILE A 118 1.59 -12.22 -16.49
N LYS A 119 2.83 -12.44 -16.90
CA LYS A 119 3.38 -11.87 -18.13
C LYS A 119 2.64 -12.38 -19.37
N ASN A 120 2.24 -13.64 -19.38
CA ASN A 120 1.70 -14.31 -20.56
C ASN A 120 0.18 -14.44 -20.56
N ASP A 121 -0.51 -13.84 -19.58
CA ASP A 121 -1.95 -14.05 -19.40
C ASP A 121 -2.82 -13.30 -20.42
N LYS A 122 -2.34 -12.18 -20.94
CA LYS A 122 -3.16 -11.30 -21.77
C LYS A 122 -3.49 -11.97 -23.11
N GLU A 123 -4.77 -12.00 -23.44
CA GLU A 123 -5.27 -12.45 -24.74
C GLU A 123 -5.84 -11.26 -25.51
N LEU A 124 -5.34 -11.05 -26.73
CA LEU A 124 -5.83 -9.97 -27.58
C LEU A 124 -7.12 -10.42 -28.26
N VAL A 125 -8.14 -9.59 -28.20
CA VAL A 125 -9.43 -9.86 -28.86
C VAL A 125 -9.77 -8.71 -29.81
N LYS A 126 -10.51 -9.03 -30.87
CA LYS A 126 -10.97 -8.01 -31.80
C LYS A 126 -12.01 -7.12 -31.13
N PRO A 127 -11.97 -5.79 -31.35
CA PRO A 127 -13.01 -4.92 -30.82
C PRO A 127 -14.39 -5.35 -31.35
N VAL A 128 -15.39 -5.31 -30.47
CA VAL A 128 -16.79 -5.54 -30.83
C VAL A 128 -17.45 -4.18 -30.85
N ILE A 129 -17.86 -3.74 -32.06
CA ILE A 129 -18.50 -2.43 -32.24
C ILE A 129 -19.82 -2.63 -32.88
#